data_87e08f87e38d3febe2e145186cd41590
#
_entry.id   87e08f87e38d3febe2e145186cd41590
#
_cell.length_a   1.000
_cell.length_b   1.000
_cell.length_c   1.000
_cell.angle_alpha   90.00
_cell.angle_beta   90.00
_cell.angle_gamma   90.00
#
_symmetry.space_group_name_H-M   'P 1'
#
loop_
_entity.id
_entity.type
_entity.pdbx_description
1 polymer ?
#
loop_
_entity_poly.entity_id
_entity_poly.type
_entity_poly.pdbx_seq_one_letter_code
_entity_poly.pdbx_strand_id
1 'polypeptide(L)'
;SQGNPEVGATEAERLITEENVTGLIGCDASGVTKTASAVAEKYGIPFINAESSSPTLTERGLKYFFRTGPTDATFVEDTFNYMDLYREEAGFENVAIIADEAEAGVNFKELCEAAAENHGYNIVQSITYPGNPTGLTSEVLKLKDAKPDVVLIYALTAEAILYTNTCKDLDFSPKATFTARGGFVATEYFDTCGKDVDYIFTANAWSMDLANTKPYLTEINNLAKKFSNHDMTGNTARAAQGFLIFADAINRAGSTDADAIVKALEDTDMNEEYLIVPWTGVTFDESHQNTQATGIITQIQNQAYVTVYPDSAKSADSIIPVPAWSERN
;
A
#
# COMPACT_ATOMS: atom_id res chain seq x y z
N SER A 1 15.78 -3.60 -12.88
CA SER A 1 16.36 -2.31 -12.44
C SER A 1 17.05 -2.39 -11.08
N GLN A 2 16.72 -3.39 -10.26
CA GLN A 2 17.23 -3.54 -8.89
C GLN A 2 17.06 -2.26 -8.04
N GLY A 3 15.95 -1.54 -8.24
CA GLY A 3 15.69 -0.27 -7.56
C GLY A 3 16.47 0.94 -8.10
N ASN A 4 17.33 0.77 -9.10
CA ASN A 4 18.12 1.87 -9.67
C ASN A 4 17.35 2.61 -10.77
N PRO A 5 17.11 3.93 -10.63
CA PRO A 5 16.37 4.74 -11.60
C PRO A 5 17.05 4.84 -12.99
N GLU A 6 18.38 4.89 -13.05
CA GLU A 6 19.12 4.99 -14.32
C GLU A 6 19.01 3.67 -15.11
N VAL A 7 19.12 2.53 -14.43
CA VAL A 7 18.92 1.21 -15.03
C VAL A 7 17.48 1.07 -15.53
N GLY A 8 16.49 1.56 -14.75
CA GLY A 8 15.08 1.56 -15.14
C GLY A 8 14.85 2.34 -16.44
N ALA A 9 15.43 3.52 -16.57
CA ALA A 9 15.34 4.34 -17.79
C ALA A 9 16.00 3.63 -19.00
N THR A 10 17.19 3.06 -18.81
CA THR A 10 17.92 2.34 -19.88
C THR A 10 17.13 1.12 -20.38
N GLU A 11 16.55 0.33 -19.45
CA GLU A 11 15.75 -0.84 -19.82
C GLU A 11 14.42 -0.44 -20.50
N ALA A 12 13.79 0.66 -20.07
CA ALA A 12 12.61 1.18 -20.75
C ALA A 12 12.96 1.58 -22.21
N GLU A 13 14.06 2.30 -22.42
CA GLU A 13 14.52 2.67 -23.75
C GLU A 13 14.84 1.44 -24.61
N ARG A 14 15.54 0.45 -24.07
CA ARG A 14 15.84 -0.81 -24.76
C ARG A 14 14.57 -1.55 -25.21
N LEU A 15 13.60 -1.73 -24.30
CA LEU A 15 12.32 -2.39 -24.61
C LEU A 15 11.58 -1.67 -25.75
N ILE A 16 11.59 -0.35 -25.75
CA ILE A 16 10.93 0.46 -26.79
C ILE A 16 11.65 0.34 -28.13
N THR A 17 12.99 0.51 -28.13
CA THR A 17 13.76 0.67 -29.39
C THR A 17 14.19 -0.66 -30.00
N GLU A 18 14.42 -1.70 -29.21
CA GLU A 18 14.90 -3.00 -29.67
C GLU A 18 13.77 -4.03 -29.76
N GLU A 19 12.85 -4.07 -28.76
CA GLU A 19 11.78 -5.06 -28.72
C GLU A 19 10.47 -4.55 -29.35
N ASN A 20 10.38 -3.25 -29.67
CA ASN A 20 9.20 -2.61 -30.28
C ASN A 20 7.90 -2.85 -29.50
N VAL A 21 7.94 -2.73 -28.18
CA VAL A 21 6.78 -2.96 -27.32
C VAL A 21 5.68 -1.93 -27.55
N THR A 22 4.41 -2.35 -27.43
CA THR A 22 3.24 -1.49 -27.57
C THR A 22 2.99 -0.65 -26.31
N GLY A 23 3.52 -1.06 -25.16
CA GLY A 23 3.43 -0.35 -23.91
C GLY A 23 4.33 -0.96 -22.84
N LEU A 24 4.47 -0.25 -21.71
CA LEU A 24 5.26 -0.68 -20.57
C LEU A 24 4.36 -0.78 -19.34
N ILE A 25 4.64 -1.74 -18.47
CA ILE A 25 4.00 -1.89 -17.17
C ILE A 25 5.09 -1.96 -16.10
N GLY A 26 4.98 -1.15 -15.06
CA GLY A 26 5.94 -1.09 -13.94
C GLY A 26 5.89 0.29 -13.28
N CYS A 27 6.77 0.64 -12.39
CA CYS A 27 7.66 -0.23 -11.62
C CYS A 27 7.18 -0.27 -10.16
N ASP A 28 7.87 -1.00 -9.28
CA ASP A 28 7.55 -0.98 -7.85
C ASP A 28 8.07 0.31 -7.18
N ALA A 29 9.35 0.63 -7.35
CA ALA A 29 9.94 1.83 -6.76
C ALA A 29 9.58 3.10 -7.54
N SER A 30 9.04 4.11 -6.84
CA SER A 30 8.59 5.38 -7.44
C SER A 30 9.70 6.13 -8.19
N GLY A 31 10.94 6.11 -7.69
CA GLY A 31 12.09 6.71 -8.37
C GLY A 31 12.39 6.06 -9.72
N VAL A 32 12.24 4.73 -9.83
CA VAL A 32 12.41 3.98 -11.08
C VAL A 32 11.25 4.27 -12.03
N THR A 33 10.02 4.29 -11.53
CA THR A 33 8.83 4.65 -12.31
C THR A 33 8.96 6.04 -12.91
N LYS A 34 9.45 7.00 -12.12
CA LYS A 34 9.65 8.39 -12.56
C LYS A 34 10.55 8.48 -13.79
N THR A 35 11.67 7.77 -13.79
CA THR A 35 12.65 7.81 -14.91
C THR A 35 12.19 6.97 -16.09
N ALA A 36 11.71 5.75 -15.87
CA ALA A 36 11.24 4.87 -16.93
C ALA A 36 10.01 5.45 -17.67
N SER A 37 9.06 6.05 -16.95
CA SER A 37 7.89 6.68 -17.58
C SER A 37 8.24 7.96 -18.35
N ALA A 38 9.29 8.71 -17.95
CA ALA A 38 9.77 9.85 -18.72
C ALA A 38 10.37 9.41 -20.07
N VAL A 39 11.01 8.23 -20.11
CA VAL A 39 11.47 7.63 -21.37
C VAL A 39 10.28 7.22 -22.23
N ALA A 40 9.29 6.53 -21.66
CA ALA A 40 8.08 6.14 -22.38
C ALA A 40 7.36 7.34 -22.97
N GLU A 41 7.21 8.43 -22.21
CA GLU A 41 6.64 9.71 -22.67
C GLU A 41 7.39 10.28 -23.87
N LYS A 42 8.73 10.33 -23.80
CA LYS A 42 9.60 10.80 -24.89
C LYS A 42 9.35 10.05 -26.20
N TYR A 43 9.10 8.76 -26.13
CA TYR A 43 8.84 7.88 -27.29
C TYR A 43 7.36 7.75 -27.65
N GLY A 44 6.45 8.35 -26.88
CA GLY A 44 5.02 8.25 -27.11
C GLY A 44 4.47 6.83 -26.88
N ILE A 45 4.97 6.14 -25.87
CA ILE A 45 4.57 4.76 -25.53
C ILE A 45 3.77 4.74 -24.22
N PRO A 46 2.56 4.15 -24.19
CA PRO A 46 1.78 4.02 -22.97
C PRO A 46 2.52 3.31 -21.83
N PHE A 47 2.48 3.90 -20.65
CA PHE A 47 3.10 3.37 -19.44
C PHE A 47 2.06 3.18 -18.34
N ILE A 48 1.82 1.94 -17.93
CA ILE A 48 0.91 1.59 -16.85
C ILE A 48 1.70 1.40 -15.57
N ASN A 49 1.40 2.22 -14.57
CA ASN A 49 1.95 2.08 -13.22
C ASN A 49 0.89 1.45 -12.29
N ALA A 50 1.20 0.26 -11.79
CA ALA A 50 0.32 -0.47 -10.88
C ALA A 50 0.78 -0.43 -9.41
N GLU A 51 2.08 -0.17 -9.18
CA GLU A 51 2.73 -0.42 -7.89
C GLU A 51 3.15 0.84 -7.16
N SER A 52 3.82 1.76 -7.87
CA SER A 52 4.38 2.95 -7.23
C SER A 52 3.30 3.90 -6.74
N SER A 53 3.39 4.30 -5.48
CA SER A 53 2.32 5.00 -4.76
C SER A 53 2.58 6.51 -4.54
N SER A 54 3.79 7.03 -4.89
CA SER A 54 4.09 8.46 -4.72
C SER A 54 3.08 9.35 -5.47
N PRO A 55 2.40 10.29 -4.79
CA PRO A 55 1.42 11.20 -5.42
C PRO A 55 2.00 11.97 -6.60
N THR A 56 3.26 12.40 -6.51
CA THR A 56 3.91 13.24 -7.52
C THR A 56 4.05 12.58 -8.91
N LEU A 57 3.82 11.28 -9.04
CA LEU A 57 3.96 10.58 -10.31
C LEU A 57 2.90 10.99 -11.34
N THR A 58 1.68 11.26 -10.93
CA THR A 58 0.57 11.71 -11.79
C THR A 58 0.49 13.23 -11.93
N GLU A 59 1.17 13.99 -11.08
CA GLU A 59 1.20 15.47 -11.12
C GLU A 59 2.10 16.04 -12.25
N ARG A 60 2.80 15.18 -12.98
CA ARG A 60 3.76 15.59 -14.02
C ARG A 60 3.11 15.98 -15.36
N GLY A 61 1.80 15.74 -15.52
CA GLY A 61 1.07 16.05 -16.75
C GLY A 61 1.54 15.24 -17.96
N LEU A 62 1.97 13.99 -17.76
CA LEU A 62 2.40 13.09 -18.82
C LEU A 62 1.18 12.52 -19.56
N LYS A 63 1.20 12.55 -20.90
CA LYS A 63 0.11 12.05 -21.73
C LYS A 63 0.02 10.53 -21.74
N TYR A 64 1.14 9.84 -21.70
CA TYR A 64 1.21 8.39 -21.87
C TYR A 64 1.34 7.62 -20.57
N PHE A 65 1.28 8.29 -19.42
CA PHE A 65 1.40 7.68 -18.10
C PHE A 65 0.05 7.52 -17.41
N PHE A 66 -0.29 6.30 -16.96
CA PHE A 66 -1.52 5.98 -16.22
C PHE A 66 -1.19 5.22 -14.95
N ARG A 67 -1.71 5.66 -13.81
CA ARG A 67 -1.59 4.93 -12.56
C ARG A 67 -2.90 4.24 -12.20
N THR A 68 -2.86 2.91 -12.17
CA THR A 68 -4.01 2.08 -11.84
C THR A 68 -4.17 1.85 -10.33
N GLY A 69 -3.06 1.81 -9.58
CA GLY A 69 -3.04 1.55 -8.14
C GLY A 69 -3.33 2.76 -7.25
N PRO A 70 -3.60 2.52 -5.95
CA PRO A 70 -3.77 3.58 -4.95
C PRO A 70 -2.47 4.33 -4.65
N THR A 71 -2.61 5.52 -4.08
CA THR A 71 -1.49 6.35 -3.61
C THR A 71 -1.20 6.10 -2.13
N ASP A 72 -0.07 6.61 -1.63
CA ASP A 72 0.21 6.61 -0.20
C ASP A 72 -0.85 7.41 0.58
N ALA A 73 -1.33 8.53 0.00
CA ALA A 73 -2.41 9.31 0.58
C ALA A 73 -3.72 8.50 0.69
N THR A 74 -4.03 7.66 -0.31
CA THR A 74 -5.20 6.78 -0.28
C THR A 74 -5.12 5.80 0.89
N PHE A 75 -3.97 5.17 1.12
CA PHE A 75 -3.81 4.23 2.24
C PHE A 75 -3.92 4.89 3.61
N VAL A 76 -3.42 6.12 3.75
CA VAL A 76 -3.57 6.89 4.98
C VAL A 76 -5.04 7.27 5.19
N GLU A 77 -5.73 7.75 4.16
CA GLU A 77 -7.15 8.07 4.21
C GLU A 77 -8.02 6.86 4.55
N ASP A 78 -7.76 5.69 3.94
CA ASP A 78 -8.43 4.43 4.28
C ASP A 78 -8.24 4.06 5.77
N THR A 79 -7.04 4.33 6.32
CA THR A 79 -6.75 4.10 7.73
C THR A 79 -7.60 5.01 8.63
N PHE A 80 -7.68 6.30 8.34
CA PHE A 80 -8.47 7.24 9.12
C PHE A 80 -9.97 6.99 8.98
N ASN A 81 -10.47 6.70 7.78
CA ASN A 81 -11.85 6.27 7.55
C ASN A 81 -12.21 5.04 8.40
N TYR A 82 -11.29 4.08 8.49
CA TYR A 82 -11.47 2.92 9.34
C TYR A 82 -11.45 3.27 10.84
N MET A 83 -10.54 4.13 11.28
CA MET A 83 -10.47 4.61 12.67
C MET A 83 -11.76 5.31 13.08
N ASP A 84 -12.38 6.09 12.18
CA ASP A 84 -13.63 6.80 12.44
C ASP A 84 -14.79 5.85 12.75
N LEU A 85 -14.83 4.65 12.16
CA LEU A 85 -15.85 3.63 12.48
C LEU A 85 -15.81 3.19 13.95
N TYR A 86 -14.62 3.22 14.56
CA TYR A 86 -14.42 2.78 15.95
C TYR A 86 -14.20 3.93 16.93
N ARG A 87 -14.31 5.19 16.44
CA ARG A 87 -13.98 6.38 17.21
C ARG A 87 -14.75 6.45 18.53
N GLU A 88 -16.07 6.29 18.48
CA GLU A 88 -16.91 6.36 19.68
C GLU A 88 -16.78 5.09 20.53
N GLU A 89 -16.84 3.91 19.93
CA GLU A 89 -16.83 2.63 20.64
C GLU A 89 -15.52 2.37 21.36
N ALA A 90 -14.38 2.58 20.68
CA ALA A 90 -13.04 2.38 21.23
C ALA A 90 -12.47 3.64 21.89
N GLY A 91 -13.12 4.79 21.71
CA GLY A 91 -12.66 6.06 22.26
C GLY A 91 -11.33 6.49 21.64
N PHE A 92 -11.25 6.53 20.32
CA PHE A 92 -10.08 7.01 19.58
C PHE A 92 -10.13 8.54 19.49
N GLU A 93 -9.33 9.23 20.28
CA GLU A 93 -9.22 10.69 20.25
C GLU A 93 -7.79 11.15 20.03
N ASN A 94 -6.83 10.48 20.67
CA ASN A 94 -5.43 10.90 20.71
C ASN A 94 -4.58 9.97 19.84
N VAL A 95 -3.88 10.53 18.87
CA VAL A 95 -3.00 9.77 17.98
C VAL A 95 -1.55 10.15 18.21
N ALA A 96 -0.65 9.18 18.09
CA ALA A 96 0.78 9.42 17.98
C ALA A 96 1.28 8.90 16.64
N ILE A 97 2.22 9.61 16.04
CA ILE A 97 2.81 9.29 14.74
C ILE A 97 4.30 9.06 14.94
N ILE A 98 4.83 7.97 14.38
CA ILE A 98 6.25 7.63 14.44
C ILE A 98 6.72 7.09 13.10
N ALA A 99 7.84 7.60 12.57
CA ALA A 99 8.40 7.17 11.31
C ALA A 99 9.93 7.33 11.29
N ASP A 100 10.60 6.63 10.37
CA ASP A 100 12.00 6.89 10.10
C ASP A 100 12.20 8.26 9.40
N GLU A 101 13.46 8.73 9.34
CA GLU A 101 13.82 10.00 8.70
C GLU A 101 14.02 9.87 7.18
N ALA A 102 13.85 8.68 6.58
CA ALA A 102 13.93 8.49 5.15
C ALA A 102 12.70 9.13 4.44
N GLU A 103 12.84 9.37 3.15
CA GLU A 103 11.80 10.05 2.35
C GLU A 103 10.41 9.42 2.53
N ALA A 104 10.32 8.10 2.55
CA ALA A 104 9.04 7.39 2.71
C ALA A 104 8.43 7.58 4.11
N GLY A 105 9.26 7.56 5.18
CA GLY A 105 8.80 7.79 6.54
C GLY A 105 8.37 9.24 6.76
N VAL A 106 9.12 10.20 6.23
CA VAL A 106 8.75 11.63 6.28
C VAL A 106 7.43 11.87 5.56
N ASN A 107 7.27 11.33 4.34
CA ASN A 107 6.03 11.45 3.57
C ASN A 107 4.83 10.82 4.31
N PHE A 108 5.00 9.62 4.87
CA PHE A 108 3.95 8.97 5.68
C PHE A 108 3.55 9.84 6.87
N LYS A 109 4.52 10.38 7.59
CA LYS A 109 4.28 11.26 8.74
C LYS A 109 3.48 12.49 8.35
N GLU A 110 3.88 13.20 7.28
CA GLU A 110 3.20 14.39 6.78
C GLU A 110 1.76 14.08 6.35
N LEU A 111 1.53 12.96 5.66
CA LEU A 111 0.20 12.50 5.27
C LEU A 111 -0.68 12.18 6.49
N CYS A 112 -0.12 11.50 7.51
CA CYS A 112 -0.85 11.20 8.73
C CYS A 112 -1.17 12.45 9.55
N GLU A 113 -0.26 13.43 9.62
CA GLU A 113 -0.50 14.71 10.30
C GLU A 113 -1.66 15.47 9.64
N ALA A 114 -1.65 15.58 8.31
CA ALA A 114 -2.72 16.23 7.56
C ALA A 114 -4.07 15.50 7.70
N ALA A 115 -4.07 14.17 7.61
CA ALA A 115 -5.28 13.37 7.79
C ALA A 115 -5.82 13.47 9.22
N ALA A 116 -4.97 13.45 10.25
CA ALA A 116 -5.38 13.63 11.63
C ALA A 116 -6.09 14.98 11.86
N GLU A 117 -5.58 16.07 11.26
CA GLU A 117 -6.22 17.37 11.30
C GLU A 117 -7.59 17.34 10.61
N ASN A 118 -7.67 16.78 9.40
CA ASN A 118 -8.91 16.71 8.62
C ASN A 118 -10.01 15.90 9.31
N HIS A 119 -9.65 14.78 9.97
CA HIS A 119 -10.55 13.92 10.71
C HIS A 119 -10.78 14.38 12.16
N GLY A 120 -10.10 15.45 12.62
CA GLY A 120 -10.27 16.02 13.95
C GLY A 120 -9.73 15.13 15.07
N TYR A 121 -8.60 14.45 14.86
CA TYR A 121 -7.85 13.74 15.90
C TYR A 121 -6.79 14.65 16.53
N ASN A 122 -6.54 14.43 17.83
CA ASN A 122 -5.51 15.16 18.57
C ASN A 122 -4.15 14.45 18.37
N ILE A 123 -3.18 15.11 17.75
CA ILE A 123 -1.81 14.60 17.67
C ILE A 123 -1.12 14.89 19.00
N VAL A 124 -0.96 13.87 19.84
CA VAL A 124 -0.30 14.00 21.16
C VAL A 124 1.20 13.81 21.08
N GLN A 125 1.71 13.15 20.02
CA GLN A 125 3.12 12.98 19.76
C GLN A 125 3.38 12.74 18.28
N SER A 126 4.45 13.32 17.75
CA SER A 126 4.94 13.06 16.40
C SER A 126 6.47 12.93 16.45
N ILE A 127 6.98 11.75 16.10
CA ILE A 127 8.39 11.37 16.26
C ILE A 127 8.98 10.97 14.91
N THR A 128 10.19 11.48 14.65
CA THR A 128 11.06 10.94 13.60
C THR A 128 12.30 10.35 14.26
N TYR A 129 12.73 9.17 13.85
CA TYR A 129 13.95 8.51 14.35
C TYR A 129 14.94 8.29 13.20
N PRO A 130 16.26 8.27 13.50
CA PRO A 130 17.31 8.03 12.50
C PRO A 130 17.20 6.65 11.85
N GLY A 131 17.55 6.54 10.57
CA GLY A 131 17.60 5.27 9.87
C GLY A 131 18.59 4.29 10.54
N ASN A 132 18.26 2.99 10.48
CA ASN A 132 19.02 1.91 11.11
C ASN A 132 19.30 2.13 12.62
N PRO A 133 18.28 2.39 13.43
CA PRO A 133 18.46 2.59 14.87
C PRO A 133 18.93 1.30 15.54
N THR A 134 19.73 1.41 16.60
CA THR A 134 20.14 0.27 17.42
C THR A 134 19.10 -0.12 18.47
N GLY A 135 18.06 0.68 18.64
CA GLY A 135 16.93 0.47 19.55
C GLY A 135 15.94 1.64 19.46
N LEU A 136 14.70 1.42 19.89
CA LEU A 136 13.62 2.41 19.90
C LEU A 136 13.06 2.68 21.31
N THR A 137 13.85 2.33 22.35
CA THR A 137 13.41 2.49 23.75
C THR A 137 13.03 3.94 24.09
N SER A 138 13.83 4.91 23.65
CA SER A 138 13.59 6.34 23.89
C SER A 138 12.29 6.80 23.23
N GLU A 139 12.06 6.37 22.00
CA GLU A 139 10.89 6.73 21.19
C GLU A 139 9.62 6.11 21.79
N VAL A 140 9.64 4.82 22.12
CA VAL A 140 8.49 4.12 22.72
C VAL A 140 8.16 4.67 24.11
N LEU A 141 9.17 5.08 24.92
CA LEU A 141 8.91 5.76 26.19
C LEU A 141 8.20 7.09 26.00
N LYS A 142 8.57 7.90 24.99
CA LYS A 142 7.88 9.15 24.65
C LYS A 142 6.43 8.89 24.23
N LEU A 143 6.19 7.82 23.45
CA LEU A 143 4.83 7.41 23.07
C LEU A 143 4.04 7.01 24.31
N LYS A 144 4.62 6.20 25.18
CA LYS A 144 3.96 5.74 26.43
C LYS A 144 3.60 6.92 27.36
N ASP A 145 4.49 7.90 27.50
CA ASP A 145 4.26 9.10 28.30
C ASP A 145 3.15 10.00 27.71
N ALA A 146 3.06 10.08 26.37
CA ALA A 146 2.03 10.84 25.67
C ALA A 146 0.64 10.20 25.73
N LYS A 147 0.54 8.91 26.09
CA LYS A 147 -0.71 8.15 26.24
C LYS A 147 -1.65 8.24 25.03
N PRO A 148 -1.19 7.91 23.83
CA PRO A 148 -2.06 7.89 22.65
C PRO A 148 -3.06 6.74 22.75
N ASP A 149 -4.25 6.94 22.16
CA ASP A 149 -5.19 5.85 21.92
C ASP A 149 -4.73 5.00 20.74
N VAL A 150 -4.17 5.65 19.72
CA VAL A 150 -3.71 5.02 18.46
C VAL A 150 -2.28 5.43 18.15
N VAL A 151 -1.48 4.49 17.69
CA VAL A 151 -0.16 4.75 17.10
C VAL A 151 -0.21 4.48 15.60
N LEU A 152 0.25 5.45 14.81
CA LEU A 152 0.46 5.35 13.37
C LEU A 152 1.96 5.22 13.14
N ILE A 153 2.42 4.13 12.54
CA ILE A 153 3.85 3.86 12.39
C ILE A 153 4.24 3.48 10.96
N TYR A 154 5.31 4.10 10.48
CA TYR A 154 6.07 3.60 9.32
C TYR A 154 7.46 3.14 9.77
N ALA A 155 7.83 1.93 9.39
CA ALA A 155 9.11 1.33 9.72
C ALA A 155 9.52 0.30 8.67
N LEU A 156 10.83 0.13 8.43
CA LEU A 156 11.37 -0.99 7.68
C LEU A 156 11.41 -2.25 8.56
N THR A 157 11.80 -3.40 8.00
CA THR A 157 11.68 -4.69 8.70
C THR A 157 12.43 -4.73 10.04
N ALA A 158 13.67 -4.25 10.09
CA ALA A 158 14.45 -4.24 11.32
C ALA A 158 13.83 -3.34 12.40
N GLU A 159 13.35 -2.17 12.01
CA GLU A 159 12.70 -1.21 12.91
C GLU A 159 11.32 -1.70 13.38
N ALA A 160 10.56 -2.40 12.54
CA ALA A 160 9.29 -3.01 12.91
C ALA A 160 9.50 -4.08 14.01
N ILE A 161 10.55 -4.90 13.88
CA ILE A 161 10.96 -5.88 14.89
C ILE A 161 11.36 -5.16 16.18
N LEU A 162 12.21 -4.12 16.09
CA LEU A 162 12.64 -3.34 17.25
C LEU A 162 11.46 -2.67 17.96
N TYR A 163 10.53 -2.07 17.22
CA TYR A 163 9.33 -1.43 17.77
C TYR A 163 8.47 -2.44 18.53
N THR A 164 8.13 -3.57 17.91
CA THR A 164 7.29 -4.61 18.52
C THR A 164 7.91 -5.15 19.80
N ASN A 165 9.20 -5.52 19.77
CA ASN A 165 9.92 -6.02 20.95
C ASN A 165 10.00 -4.95 22.05
N THR A 166 10.28 -3.70 21.70
CA THR A 166 10.37 -2.61 22.68
C THR A 166 9.01 -2.30 23.31
N CYS A 167 7.91 -2.35 22.54
CA CYS A 167 6.57 -2.20 23.09
C CYS A 167 6.25 -3.30 24.10
N LYS A 168 6.62 -4.54 23.78
CA LYS A 168 6.47 -5.68 24.70
C LYS A 168 7.29 -5.51 25.97
N ASP A 169 8.59 -5.19 25.85
CA ASP A 169 9.49 -5.02 26.98
C ASP A 169 9.07 -3.90 27.93
N LEU A 170 8.49 -2.84 27.39
CA LEU A 170 8.00 -1.69 28.13
C LEU A 170 6.53 -1.81 28.55
N ASP A 171 5.85 -2.91 28.23
CA ASP A 171 4.42 -3.09 28.43
C ASP A 171 3.62 -1.87 27.91
N PHE A 172 3.89 -1.46 26.66
CA PHE A 172 3.20 -0.39 25.97
C PHE A 172 2.24 -0.97 24.95
N SER A 173 0.95 -0.85 25.20
CA SER A 173 -0.13 -1.35 24.32
C SER A 173 -1.15 -0.24 24.10
N PRO A 174 -1.05 0.56 23.03
CA PRO A 174 -2.12 1.47 22.64
C PRO A 174 -3.36 0.65 22.24
N LYS A 175 -4.54 1.28 22.18
CA LYS A 175 -5.79 0.61 21.77
C LYS A 175 -5.75 0.04 20.37
N ALA A 176 -4.93 0.65 19.48
CA ALA A 176 -4.61 0.14 18.14
C ALA A 176 -3.25 0.67 17.67
N THR A 177 -2.55 -0.11 16.83
CA THR A 177 -1.37 0.33 16.07
C THR A 177 -1.63 0.08 14.59
N PHE A 178 -1.56 1.13 13.79
CA PHE A 178 -1.72 1.07 12.33
C PHE A 178 -0.40 1.33 11.62
N THR A 179 -0.17 0.57 10.57
CA THR A 179 1.04 0.68 9.76
C THR A 179 0.67 0.87 8.28
N ALA A 180 1.54 1.52 7.53
CA ALA A 180 1.42 1.60 6.08
C ALA A 180 2.36 0.59 5.43
N ARG A 181 2.00 -0.69 5.47
CA ARG A 181 2.82 -1.79 4.91
C ARG A 181 4.23 -1.83 5.51
N GLY A 182 5.25 -1.34 4.80
CA GLY A 182 6.62 -1.29 5.29
C GLY A 182 7.14 -2.66 5.73
N GLY A 183 7.94 -2.68 6.77
CA GLY A 183 8.52 -3.88 7.34
C GLY A 183 7.54 -4.82 8.02
N PHE A 184 6.35 -4.33 8.38
CA PHE A 184 5.34 -5.13 9.06
C PHE A 184 4.71 -6.20 8.17
N VAL A 185 4.90 -6.14 6.85
CA VAL A 185 4.43 -7.17 5.90
C VAL A 185 5.53 -8.16 5.48
N ALA A 186 6.75 -8.00 6.00
CA ALA A 186 7.87 -8.85 5.65
C ALA A 186 7.80 -10.21 6.35
N THR A 187 8.15 -11.29 5.65
CA THR A 187 8.23 -12.64 6.24
C THR A 187 9.16 -12.68 7.46
N GLU A 188 10.30 -11.99 7.40
CA GLU A 188 11.27 -11.91 8.51
C GLU A 188 10.66 -11.31 9.78
N TYR A 189 9.72 -10.35 9.67
CA TYR A 189 9.01 -9.79 10.81
C TYR A 189 8.18 -10.86 11.53
N PHE A 190 7.45 -11.68 10.78
CA PHE A 190 6.66 -12.80 11.33
C PHE A 190 7.55 -13.88 11.93
N ASP A 191 8.62 -14.27 11.23
CA ASP A 191 9.53 -15.32 11.69
C ASP A 191 10.25 -14.92 12.99
N THR A 192 10.57 -13.62 13.14
CA THR A 192 11.32 -13.11 14.29
C THR A 192 10.41 -12.83 15.50
N CYS A 193 9.28 -12.18 15.29
CA CYS A 193 8.38 -11.77 16.37
C CYS A 193 7.35 -12.84 16.75
N GLY A 194 7.15 -13.86 15.89
CA GLY A 194 6.19 -14.94 16.14
C GLY A 194 4.79 -14.38 16.43
N LYS A 195 4.15 -14.84 17.51
CA LYS A 195 2.81 -14.37 17.89
C LYS A 195 2.75 -12.92 18.43
N ASP A 196 3.88 -12.30 18.68
CA ASP A 196 3.92 -10.89 19.12
C ASP A 196 3.54 -9.91 17.98
N VAL A 197 3.44 -10.40 16.73
CA VAL A 197 2.92 -9.62 15.59
C VAL A 197 1.40 -9.42 15.65
N ASP A 198 0.68 -10.26 16.40
CA ASP A 198 -0.78 -10.22 16.44
C ASP A 198 -1.31 -8.86 16.91
N TYR A 199 -2.47 -8.50 16.37
CA TYR A 199 -3.23 -7.27 16.62
C TYR A 199 -2.70 -6.00 15.92
N ILE A 200 -1.62 -6.06 15.15
CA ILE A 200 -1.17 -4.94 14.31
C ILE A 200 -2.12 -4.81 13.12
N PHE A 201 -2.56 -3.58 12.86
CA PHE A 201 -3.32 -3.22 11.66
C PHE A 201 -2.39 -2.72 10.57
N THR A 202 -2.72 -3.07 9.33
CA THR A 202 -1.94 -2.62 8.18
C THR A 202 -2.87 -2.18 7.05
N ALA A 203 -2.65 -0.98 6.52
CA ALA A 203 -3.23 -0.59 5.26
C ALA A 203 -2.53 -1.35 4.12
N ASN A 204 -3.26 -2.21 3.44
CA ASN A 204 -2.76 -3.11 2.41
C ASN A 204 -3.46 -2.87 1.08
N ALA A 205 -2.80 -3.23 -0.01
CA ALA A 205 -3.40 -3.18 -1.33
C ALA A 205 -4.21 -4.43 -1.66
N TRP A 206 -3.92 -5.55 -1.00
CA TRP A 206 -4.51 -6.86 -1.28
C TRP A 206 -4.12 -7.87 -0.20
N SER A 207 -4.95 -8.88 -0.01
CA SER A 207 -4.68 -10.02 0.87
C SER A 207 -5.33 -11.28 0.28
N MET A 208 -4.76 -12.48 0.54
CA MET A 208 -5.27 -13.72 -0.03
C MET A 208 -6.66 -14.10 0.51
N ASP A 209 -7.02 -13.66 1.69
CA ASP A 209 -8.32 -13.90 2.31
C ASP A 209 -9.49 -13.20 1.58
N LEU A 210 -9.21 -12.27 0.66
CA LEU A 210 -10.19 -11.76 -0.32
C LEU A 210 -10.84 -12.88 -1.14
N ALA A 211 -10.20 -14.04 -1.25
CA ALA A 211 -10.79 -15.22 -1.87
C ALA A 211 -12.06 -15.72 -1.15
N ASN A 212 -12.28 -15.32 0.11
CA ASN A 212 -13.51 -15.63 0.83
C ASN A 212 -14.73 -14.92 0.24
N THR A 213 -14.54 -13.72 -0.30
CA THR A 213 -15.58 -12.92 -0.96
C THR A 213 -15.52 -13.01 -2.49
N LYS A 214 -14.34 -13.26 -3.05
CA LYS A 214 -14.07 -13.42 -4.49
C LYS A 214 -13.42 -14.81 -4.74
N PRO A 215 -14.18 -15.93 -4.75
CA PRO A 215 -13.61 -17.29 -4.80
C PRO A 215 -12.72 -17.58 -6.01
N TYR A 216 -12.93 -16.89 -7.14
CA TYR A 216 -12.10 -17.02 -8.34
C TYR A 216 -10.63 -16.60 -8.10
N LEU A 217 -10.33 -15.81 -7.04
CA LEU A 217 -8.95 -15.46 -6.67
C LEU A 217 -8.12 -16.70 -6.32
N THR A 218 -8.73 -17.75 -5.80
CA THR A 218 -8.04 -19.02 -5.54
C THR A 218 -7.50 -19.63 -6.84
N GLU A 219 -8.27 -19.60 -7.92
CA GLU A 219 -7.84 -20.13 -9.22
C GLU A 219 -6.73 -19.28 -9.83
N ILE A 220 -6.85 -17.94 -9.73
CA ILE A 220 -5.83 -17.00 -10.21
C ILE A 220 -4.53 -17.17 -9.41
N ASN A 221 -4.61 -17.29 -8.10
CA ASN A 221 -3.45 -17.56 -7.25
C ASN A 221 -2.77 -18.89 -7.62
N ASN A 222 -3.55 -19.95 -7.83
CA ASN A 222 -3.02 -21.24 -8.26
C ASN A 222 -2.35 -21.16 -9.64
N LEU A 223 -2.88 -20.34 -10.54
CA LEU A 223 -2.27 -20.11 -11.85
C LEU A 223 -0.94 -19.34 -11.69
N ALA A 224 -0.92 -18.25 -10.94
CA ALA A 224 0.29 -17.47 -10.66
C ALA A 224 1.37 -18.34 -10.02
N LYS A 225 1.01 -19.18 -9.05
CA LYS A 225 1.90 -20.11 -8.34
C LYS A 225 2.60 -21.11 -9.26
N LYS A 226 1.98 -21.53 -10.38
CA LYS A 226 2.62 -22.41 -11.37
C LYS A 226 3.83 -21.76 -12.04
N PHE A 227 3.86 -20.45 -12.15
CA PHE A 227 4.95 -19.70 -12.80
C PHE A 227 5.95 -19.12 -11.82
N SER A 228 5.50 -18.67 -10.65
CA SER A 228 6.32 -17.99 -9.65
C SER A 228 6.85 -18.91 -8.56
N ASN A 229 6.20 -20.07 -8.34
CA ASN A 229 6.38 -20.97 -7.20
C ASN A 229 6.02 -20.33 -5.84
N HIS A 230 5.34 -19.19 -5.85
CA HIS A 230 4.89 -18.48 -4.66
C HIS A 230 3.43 -18.06 -4.79
N ASP A 231 2.76 -17.87 -3.67
CA ASP A 231 1.44 -17.27 -3.64
C ASP A 231 1.51 -15.78 -4.09
N MET A 232 0.40 -15.28 -4.60
CA MET A 232 0.29 -13.87 -4.97
C MET A 232 0.45 -12.99 -3.73
N THR A 233 1.03 -11.83 -3.96
CA THR A 233 1.16 -10.73 -3.00
C THR A 233 0.36 -9.51 -3.47
N GLY A 234 0.23 -8.49 -2.64
CA GLY A 234 -0.38 -7.23 -3.04
C GLY A 234 0.27 -6.62 -4.29
N ASN A 235 1.59 -6.75 -4.44
CA ASN A 235 2.30 -6.26 -5.62
C ASN A 235 1.95 -7.07 -6.87
N THR A 236 2.03 -8.40 -6.80
CA THR A 236 1.69 -9.24 -7.96
C THR A 236 0.22 -9.14 -8.36
N ALA A 237 -0.69 -8.95 -7.41
CA ALA A 237 -2.11 -8.74 -7.70
C ALA A 237 -2.34 -7.41 -8.42
N ARG A 238 -1.73 -6.31 -7.95
CA ARG A 238 -1.82 -5.00 -8.62
C ARG A 238 -1.19 -5.02 -10.01
N ALA A 239 0.01 -5.62 -10.15
CA ALA A 239 0.66 -5.76 -11.45
C ALA A 239 -0.21 -6.54 -12.45
N ALA A 240 -0.79 -7.65 -12.01
CA ALA A 240 -1.71 -8.44 -12.83
C ALA A 240 -2.97 -7.64 -13.21
N GLN A 241 -3.55 -6.89 -12.26
CA GLN A 241 -4.69 -6.01 -12.55
C GLN A 241 -4.32 -4.91 -13.54
N GLY A 242 -3.16 -4.26 -13.37
CA GLY A 242 -2.66 -3.26 -14.33
C GLY A 242 -2.51 -3.82 -15.74
N PHE A 243 -2.01 -5.06 -15.85
CA PHE A 243 -1.94 -5.76 -17.13
C PHE A 243 -3.33 -6.01 -17.73
N LEU A 244 -4.30 -6.46 -16.94
CA LEU A 244 -5.67 -6.71 -17.41
C LEU A 244 -6.34 -5.42 -17.89
N ILE A 245 -6.16 -4.31 -17.19
CA ILE A 245 -6.68 -2.99 -17.60
C ILE A 245 -6.04 -2.56 -18.93
N PHE A 246 -4.74 -2.75 -19.08
CA PHE A 246 -4.03 -2.41 -20.31
C PHE A 246 -4.47 -3.29 -21.49
N ALA A 247 -4.61 -4.59 -21.28
CA ALA A 247 -5.08 -5.53 -22.30
C ALA A 247 -6.52 -5.20 -22.75
N ASP A 248 -7.40 -4.83 -21.80
CA ASP A 248 -8.77 -4.37 -22.11
C ASP A 248 -8.75 -3.09 -22.95
N ALA A 249 -7.90 -2.11 -22.59
CA ALA A 249 -7.78 -0.87 -23.35
C ALA A 249 -7.30 -1.11 -24.80
N ILE A 250 -6.30 -1.99 -24.99
CA ILE A 250 -5.85 -2.39 -26.34
C ILE A 250 -6.97 -3.06 -27.12
N ASN A 251 -7.75 -3.95 -26.48
CA ASN A 251 -8.87 -4.64 -27.12
C ASN A 251 -9.98 -3.65 -27.50
N ARG A 252 -10.34 -2.68 -26.66
CA ARG A 252 -11.32 -1.63 -26.97
C ARG A 252 -10.80 -0.67 -28.07
N ALA A 253 -9.53 -0.32 -28.04
CA ALA A 253 -8.91 0.48 -29.10
C ALA A 253 -8.93 -0.21 -30.45
N GLY A 254 -8.92 -1.56 -30.47
CA GLY A 254 -8.82 -2.36 -31.71
C GLY A 254 -7.54 -2.07 -32.50
N SER A 255 -6.51 -1.53 -31.86
CA SER A 255 -5.28 -1.01 -32.45
C SER A 255 -4.13 -1.09 -31.47
N THR A 256 -2.90 -1.15 -31.98
CA THR A 256 -1.65 -0.98 -31.21
C THR A 256 -1.09 0.44 -31.31
N ASP A 257 -1.83 1.36 -31.93
CA ASP A 257 -1.50 2.78 -31.98
C ASP A 257 -1.55 3.39 -30.58
N ALA A 258 -0.50 4.11 -30.18
CA ALA A 258 -0.36 4.62 -28.82
C ALA A 258 -1.47 5.61 -28.43
N ASP A 259 -1.84 6.52 -29.37
CA ASP A 259 -2.88 7.51 -29.09
C ASP A 259 -4.28 6.86 -29.01
N ALA A 260 -4.52 5.81 -29.80
CA ALA A 260 -5.75 5.04 -29.70
C ALA A 260 -5.86 4.29 -28.36
N ILE A 261 -4.74 3.75 -27.86
CA ILE A 261 -4.68 3.09 -26.55
C ILE A 261 -4.87 4.11 -25.42
N VAL A 262 -4.19 5.26 -25.48
CA VAL A 262 -4.36 6.36 -24.51
C VAL A 262 -5.85 6.77 -24.43
N LYS A 263 -6.50 7.00 -25.58
CA LYS A 263 -7.92 7.33 -25.62
C LYS A 263 -8.78 6.24 -24.98
N ALA A 264 -8.48 4.97 -25.23
CA ALA A 264 -9.22 3.86 -24.61
C ALA A 264 -8.96 3.77 -23.10
N LEU A 265 -7.76 4.13 -22.61
CA LEU A 265 -7.45 4.22 -21.17
C LEU A 265 -8.24 5.37 -20.52
N GLU A 266 -8.23 6.57 -21.11
CA GLU A 266 -9.02 7.72 -20.63
C GLU A 266 -10.52 7.40 -20.54
N ASP A 267 -11.05 6.62 -21.49
CA ASP A 267 -12.46 6.21 -21.53
C ASP A 267 -12.75 4.95 -20.69
N THR A 268 -11.84 4.53 -19.82
CA THR A 268 -12.04 3.33 -18.98
C THR A 268 -13.11 3.60 -17.92
N ASP A 269 -14.11 2.71 -17.87
CA ASP A 269 -15.15 2.63 -16.83
C ASP A 269 -15.39 1.14 -16.51
N MET A 270 -14.57 0.59 -15.61
CA MET A 270 -14.56 -0.84 -15.28
C MET A 270 -15.13 -1.06 -13.88
N ASN A 271 -16.11 -1.96 -13.78
CA ASN A 271 -16.75 -2.30 -12.51
C ASN A 271 -15.90 -3.26 -11.65
N GLU A 272 -16.15 -3.27 -10.34
CA GLU A 272 -15.46 -4.12 -9.35
C GLU A 272 -15.53 -5.62 -9.65
N GLU A 273 -16.56 -6.11 -10.34
CA GLU A 273 -16.73 -7.52 -10.66
C GLU A 273 -15.65 -8.09 -11.59
N TYR A 274 -14.97 -7.21 -12.35
CA TYR A 274 -13.87 -7.58 -13.26
C TYR A 274 -12.48 -7.46 -12.60
N LEU A 275 -12.43 -7.11 -11.31
CA LEU A 275 -11.18 -6.81 -10.62
C LEU A 275 -10.73 -7.95 -9.71
N ILE A 276 -9.45 -8.28 -9.78
CA ILE A 276 -8.79 -9.21 -8.85
C ILE A 276 -8.25 -8.52 -7.60
N VAL A 277 -8.41 -7.21 -7.51
CA VAL A 277 -8.06 -6.33 -6.40
C VAL A 277 -9.32 -5.80 -5.71
N PRO A 278 -9.22 -5.24 -4.50
CA PRO A 278 -10.39 -4.79 -3.73
C PRO A 278 -10.91 -3.40 -4.11
N TRP A 279 -10.56 -2.89 -5.28
CA TRP A 279 -11.00 -1.57 -5.73
C TRP A 279 -12.49 -1.56 -6.09
N THR A 280 -13.12 -0.40 -6.00
CA THR A 280 -14.53 -0.20 -6.38
C THR A 280 -14.73 -0.11 -7.90
N GLY A 281 -13.66 0.09 -8.65
CA GLY A 281 -13.68 0.20 -10.10
C GLY A 281 -12.36 0.70 -10.67
N VAL A 282 -12.38 1.06 -11.96
CA VAL A 282 -11.28 1.77 -12.62
C VAL A 282 -11.86 2.90 -13.47
N THR A 283 -11.55 4.13 -13.08
CA THR A 283 -11.85 5.36 -13.83
C THR A 283 -10.69 6.33 -13.63
N PHE A 284 -10.15 6.83 -14.72
CA PHE A 284 -9.02 7.77 -14.68
C PHE A 284 -9.52 9.22 -14.69
N ASP A 285 -8.92 10.05 -13.83
CA ASP A 285 -9.10 11.50 -13.84
C ASP A 285 -8.18 12.18 -14.88
N GLU A 286 -8.22 13.51 -14.92
CA GLU A 286 -7.40 14.33 -15.83
C GLU A 286 -5.88 14.17 -15.60
N SER A 287 -5.46 13.67 -14.44
CA SER A 287 -4.06 13.36 -14.11
C SER A 287 -3.68 11.92 -14.46
N HIS A 288 -4.61 11.16 -15.04
CA HIS A 288 -4.50 9.72 -15.31
C HIS A 288 -4.30 8.86 -14.05
N GLN A 289 -4.83 9.33 -12.90
CA GLN A 289 -4.94 8.54 -11.68
C GLN A 289 -6.26 7.76 -11.68
N ASN A 290 -6.22 6.46 -11.39
CA ASN A 290 -7.45 5.73 -11.07
C ASN A 290 -8.02 6.25 -9.74
N THR A 291 -9.17 6.91 -9.81
CA THR A 291 -9.86 7.51 -8.66
C THR A 291 -10.63 6.50 -7.82
N GLN A 292 -10.81 5.27 -8.31
CA GLN A 292 -11.53 4.19 -7.63
C GLN A 292 -10.58 3.13 -7.04
N ALA A 293 -9.28 3.37 -7.10
CA ALA A 293 -8.29 2.52 -6.46
C ALA A 293 -8.30 2.76 -4.95
N THR A 294 -8.61 1.73 -4.17
CA THR A 294 -8.67 1.75 -2.71
C THR A 294 -7.73 0.72 -2.12
N GLY A 295 -7.42 0.87 -0.83
CA GLY A 295 -6.78 -0.15 -0.02
C GLY A 295 -7.79 -1.02 0.72
N ILE A 296 -7.24 -1.90 1.53
CA ILE A 296 -7.95 -2.64 2.58
C ILE A 296 -7.22 -2.41 3.90
N ILE A 297 -7.94 -2.50 5.01
CA ILE A 297 -7.30 -2.62 6.32
C ILE A 297 -7.31 -4.11 6.69
N THR A 298 -6.13 -4.62 6.98
CA THR A 298 -5.95 -5.96 7.54
C THR A 298 -5.50 -5.85 8.98
N GLN A 299 -5.90 -6.81 9.81
CA GLN A 299 -5.34 -7.02 11.14
C GLN A 299 -4.60 -8.35 11.16
N ILE A 300 -3.48 -8.43 11.87
CA ILE A 300 -2.83 -9.71 12.11
C ILE A 300 -3.55 -10.42 13.25
N GLN A 301 -4.12 -11.58 12.96
CA GLN A 301 -4.80 -12.45 13.93
C GLN A 301 -4.29 -13.87 13.77
N ASN A 302 -3.79 -14.48 14.85
CA ASN A 302 -3.18 -15.82 14.82
C ASN A 302 -2.04 -15.93 13.77
N GLN A 303 -1.20 -14.91 13.69
CA GLN A 303 -0.06 -14.80 12.77
C GLN A 303 -0.44 -14.83 11.28
N ALA A 304 -1.68 -14.43 10.96
CA ALA A 304 -2.16 -14.30 9.59
C ALA A 304 -2.87 -12.96 9.37
N TYR A 305 -2.76 -12.41 8.18
CA TYR A 305 -3.55 -11.25 7.80
C TYR A 305 -5.00 -11.64 7.59
N VAL A 306 -5.91 -10.92 8.22
CA VAL A 306 -7.35 -10.99 7.95
C VAL A 306 -7.84 -9.62 7.56
N THR A 307 -8.64 -9.54 6.51
CA THR A 307 -9.23 -8.29 6.05
C THR A 307 -10.37 -7.89 6.97
N VAL A 308 -10.30 -6.70 7.53
CA VAL A 308 -11.29 -6.14 8.46
C VAL A 308 -12.03 -4.93 7.90
N TYR A 309 -11.57 -4.37 6.77
CA TYR A 309 -12.20 -3.25 6.06
C TYR A 309 -11.78 -3.23 4.57
N PRO A 310 -12.67 -2.79 3.64
CA PRO A 310 -14.07 -2.41 3.85
C PRO A 310 -15.00 -3.61 4.09
N ASP A 311 -16.25 -3.37 4.50
CA ASP A 311 -17.24 -4.42 4.77
C ASP A 311 -17.45 -5.37 3.57
N SER A 312 -17.36 -4.86 2.34
CA SER A 312 -17.46 -5.66 1.11
C SER A 312 -16.34 -6.69 0.93
N ALA A 313 -15.20 -6.47 1.58
CA ALA A 313 -14.00 -7.33 1.51
C ALA A 313 -13.71 -8.05 2.84
N LYS A 314 -14.44 -7.72 3.89
CA LYS A 314 -14.21 -8.18 5.26
C LYS A 314 -14.28 -9.70 5.39
N SER A 315 -13.26 -10.30 6.00
CA SER A 315 -13.18 -11.73 6.27
C SER A 315 -13.23 -12.07 7.76
N ALA A 316 -12.97 -11.11 8.63
CA ALA A 316 -13.01 -11.28 10.09
C ALA A 316 -13.41 -9.99 10.80
N ASP A 317 -13.89 -10.10 12.03
CA ASP A 317 -14.10 -8.95 12.89
C ASP A 317 -12.77 -8.44 13.47
N SER A 318 -12.72 -7.14 13.69
CA SER A 318 -11.57 -6.49 14.33
C SER A 318 -11.52 -6.80 15.82
N ILE A 319 -10.31 -6.92 16.33
CA ILE A 319 -10.07 -6.98 17.78
C ILE A 319 -9.61 -5.59 18.21
N ILE A 320 -10.55 -4.79 18.70
CA ILE A 320 -10.36 -3.41 19.18
C ILE A 320 -11.16 -3.24 20.50
N PRO A 321 -10.57 -2.68 21.58
CA PRO A 321 -9.14 -2.37 21.71
C PRO A 321 -8.29 -3.63 21.72
N VAL A 322 -7.03 -3.51 21.29
CA VAL A 322 -6.10 -4.65 21.33
C VAL A 322 -5.77 -4.99 22.79
N PRO A 323 -5.62 -6.29 23.13
CA PRO A 323 -5.30 -6.71 24.50
C PRO A 323 -3.93 -6.20 24.95
N ALA A 324 -3.78 -5.97 26.25
CA ALA A 324 -2.48 -5.66 26.84
C ALA A 324 -1.50 -6.82 26.63
N TRP A 325 -0.19 -6.55 26.64
CA TRP A 325 0.82 -7.59 26.40
C TRP A 325 0.69 -8.80 27.34
N SER A 326 0.33 -8.54 28.60
CA SER A 326 0.11 -9.59 29.61
C SER A 326 -1.11 -10.48 29.35
N GLU A 327 -2.02 -10.05 28.46
CA GLU A 327 -3.26 -10.75 28.11
C GLU A 327 -3.15 -11.51 26.77
N ARG A 328 -2.06 -11.29 26.02
CA ARG A 328 -1.78 -11.97 24.73
C ARG A 328 -1.27 -13.37 25.03
N ASN A 329 -2.00 -14.40 24.60
CA ASN A 329 -1.66 -15.82 24.82
C ASN A 329 -0.74 -16.40 23.76
#